data_b2bc6f25773690f48ae75351c1132ec3
#
_entry.id   b2bc6f25773690f48ae75351c1132ec3
#
_cell.length_a   1.000
_cell.length_b   1.000
_cell.length_c   1.000
_cell.angle_alpha   90.00
_cell.angle_beta   90.00
_cell.angle_gamma   90.00
#
_symmetry.space_group_name_H-M   'P 1'
#
loop_
_entity.id
_entity.type
_entity.pdbx_description
1 polymer ?
#
loop_
_entity_poly.entity_id
_entity_poly.type
_entity_poly.pdbx_seq_one_letter_code
_entity_poly.pdbx_strand_id
1 'polypeptide(L)'
;MPKSGNKKRLTKRHWLKLPINNIKVQPTTVTFKNPPTQTKDQKRMTPDIIEANKQRFIALCHEHIKREGVDKVLAYLENTDFYTAPSSTNFHLNEDGGLCQHCINVFETACSIYDSVAQPAIENGTSPFQEQISRESIAIATLFHDICKVKMYHKAERWKKDDKGKWQSYNGYEIKDDFPFGHGEKSCLMLSWYMRLKPEEMLAIRWHMGMFDVGENGSTNRYSFFTASDKSALVSIVHAADFLSSKLKEKTTTY
;
A
#
# COMPACT_ATOMS: atom_id res chain seq x y z
N MET A 1 29.42 -29.14 -50.04
CA MET A 1 28.10 -29.62 -49.65
C MET A 1 28.20 -30.37 -48.35
N PRO A 2 27.50 -29.97 -47.34
CA PRO A 2 26.84 -30.92 -46.44
C PRO A 2 25.40 -30.50 -46.12
N LYS A 3 24.64 -31.48 -45.74
CA LYS A 3 23.22 -31.69 -45.73
C LYS A 3 22.43 -30.92 -44.66
N SER A 4 21.19 -30.61 -45.06
CA SER A 4 20.10 -30.06 -44.29
C SER A 4 19.84 -30.74 -42.93
N GLY A 5 19.81 -29.95 -41.85
CA GLY A 5 19.36 -30.36 -40.54
C GLY A 5 17.88 -30.06 -40.32
N ASN A 6 17.14 -31.08 -39.99
CA ASN A 6 15.71 -31.14 -39.70
C ASN A 6 15.28 -30.18 -38.59
N LYS A 7 14.43 -29.20 -38.87
CA LYS A 7 13.67 -28.45 -37.86
C LYS A 7 12.50 -29.30 -37.37
N LYS A 8 12.59 -29.84 -36.14
CA LYS A 8 11.47 -30.49 -35.47
C LYS A 8 10.44 -29.41 -35.11
N ARG A 9 9.27 -29.48 -35.74
CA ARG A 9 8.06 -28.73 -35.47
C ARG A 9 7.53 -29.17 -34.08
N LEU A 10 7.46 -28.27 -33.09
CA LEU A 10 6.80 -28.50 -31.81
C LEU A 10 5.30 -28.69 -32.07
N THR A 11 4.80 -29.86 -31.67
CA THR A 11 3.41 -30.28 -31.81
C THR A 11 2.51 -29.50 -30.85
N LYS A 12 1.35 -29.07 -31.35
CA LYS A 12 0.25 -28.43 -30.61
C LYS A 12 -0.11 -29.26 -29.37
N ARG A 13 -0.04 -28.64 -28.20
CA ARG A 13 -0.59 -29.20 -26.94
C ARG A 13 -2.10 -29.42 -27.12
N HIS A 14 -2.54 -30.66 -26.98
CA HIS A 14 -3.96 -31.02 -26.87
C HIS A 14 -4.48 -30.51 -25.53
N TRP A 15 -5.33 -29.49 -25.58
CA TRP A 15 -6.15 -29.13 -24.44
C TRP A 15 -7.24 -30.18 -24.29
N LEU A 16 -7.20 -30.95 -23.22
CA LEU A 16 -8.29 -31.83 -22.81
C LEU A 16 -9.57 -30.98 -22.66
N LYS A 17 -10.52 -31.17 -23.58
CA LYS A 17 -11.89 -30.65 -23.45
C LYS A 17 -12.57 -31.41 -22.33
N LEU A 18 -12.61 -30.84 -21.12
CA LEU A 18 -13.52 -31.27 -20.08
C LEU A 18 -14.95 -30.98 -20.54
N PRO A 19 -15.92 -31.92 -20.36
CA PRO A 19 -17.29 -31.65 -20.71
C PRO A 19 -17.83 -30.53 -19.81
N ILE A 20 -18.10 -29.37 -20.37
CA ILE A 20 -18.82 -28.30 -19.68
C ILE A 20 -20.29 -28.77 -19.63
N ASN A 21 -20.69 -29.38 -18.53
CA ASN A 21 -22.09 -29.59 -18.25
C ASN A 21 -22.78 -28.23 -18.23
N ASN A 22 -23.84 -28.09 -19.00
CA ASN A 22 -24.69 -26.90 -19.13
C ASN A 22 -25.25 -26.48 -17.76
N ILE A 23 -24.45 -25.76 -16.97
CA ILE A 23 -24.94 -25.05 -15.80
C ILE A 23 -25.65 -23.82 -16.36
N LYS A 24 -26.98 -23.85 -16.37
CA LYS A 24 -27.81 -22.66 -16.61
C LYS A 24 -27.56 -21.71 -15.44
N VAL A 25 -26.61 -20.81 -15.60
CA VAL A 25 -26.43 -19.67 -14.68
C VAL A 25 -27.60 -18.74 -14.94
N GLN A 26 -28.57 -18.70 -14.03
CA GLN A 26 -29.61 -17.66 -14.01
C GLN A 26 -28.88 -16.32 -13.77
N PRO A 27 -29.16 -15.27 -14.56
CA PRO A 27 -28.59 -13.96 -14.31
C PRO A 27 -29.12 -13.44 -12.97
N THR A 28 -28.30 -13.55 -11.92
CA THR A 28 -28.59 -12.91 -10.64
C THR A 28 -28.29 -11.43 -10.82
N THR A 29 -29.32 -10.62 -10.91
CA THR A 29 -29.17 -9.16 -10.90
C THR A 29 -28.69 -8.76 -9.51
N VAL A 30 -27.37 -8.57 -9.37
CA VAL A 30 -26.80 -8.00 -8.14
C VAL A 30 -27.12 -6.52 -8.15
N THR A 31 -28.16 -6.13 -7.42
CA THR A 31 -28.42 -4.72 -7.14
C THR A 31 -27.43 -4.26 -6.09
N PHE A 32 -26.44 -3.51 -6.51
CA PHE A 32 -25.58 -2.78 -5.58
C PHE A 32 -26.44 -1.75 -4.86
N LYS A 33 -26.75 -2.01 -3.59
CA LYS A 33 -27.31 -0.97 -2.73
C LYS A 33 -26.27 0.13 -2.64
N ASN A 34 -26.68 1.39 -2.81
CA ASN A 34 -25.83 2.52 -2.52
C ASN A 34 -25.18 2.31 -1.14
N PRO A 35 -23.88 2.62 -0.97
CA PRO A 35 -23.26 2.52 0.34
C PRO A 35 -24.12 3.28 1.35
N PRO A 36 -24.26 2.78 2.58
CA PRO A 36 -25.07 3.43 3.59
C PRO A 36 -24.62 4.88 3.72
N THR A 37 -25.58 5.80 3.69
CA THR A 37 -25.34 7.24 3.89
C THR A 37 -24.56 7.39 5.20
N GLN A 38 -23.32 7.89 5.11
CA GLN A 38 -22.45 8.02 6.27
C GLN A 38 -23.15 8.92 7.28
N THR A 39 -23.39 8.39 8.48
CA THR A 39 -23.94 9.16 9.59
C THR A 39 -22.97 10.26 9.97
N LYS A 40 -23.46 11.48 10.18
CA LYS A 40 -22.70 12.74 10.42
C LYS A 40 -21.82 12.74 11.68
N ASP A 41 -21.79 11.66 12.48
CA ASP A 41 -21.07 11.57 13.76
C ASP A 41 -19.83 10.66 13.68
N GLN A 42 -18.98 10.84 12.67
CA GLN A 42 -17.68 10.18 12.71
C GLN A 42 -16.69 11.05 13.48
N LYS A 43 -16.44 10.64 14.71
CA LYS A 43 -15.53 11.31 15.65
C LYS A 43 -14.12 11.36 15.02
N ARG A 44 -13.61 12.56 14.76
CA ARG A 44 -12.22 12.79 14.30
C ARG A 44 -11.24 12.25 15.33
N MET A 45 -10.01 11.93 14.88
CA MET A 45 -8.95 11.53 15.80
C MET A 45 -8.69 12.66 16.80
N THR A 46 -8.77 12.31 18.10
CA THR A 46 -8.45 13.24 19.19
C THR A 46 -6.94 13.28 19.41
N PRO A 47 -6.40 14.35 20.02
CA PRO A 47 -4.98 14.40 20.38
C PRO A 47 -4.51 13.17 21.17
N ASP A 48 -5.33 12.63 22.07
CA ASP A 48 -5.01 11.42 22.85
C ASP A 48 -4.87 10.18 21.95
N ILE A 49 -5.72 10.05 20.93
CA ILE A 49 -5.62 8.95 19.95
C ILE A 49 -4.35 9.11 19.10
N ILE A 50 -4.03 10.33 18.68
CA ILE A 50 -2.82 10.61 17.90
C ILE A 50 -1.57 10.25 18.72
N GLU A 51 -1.52 10.64 19.99
CA GLU A 51 -0.40 10.29 20.87
C GLU A 51 -0.33 8.77 21.13
N ALA A 52 -1.45 8.11 21.36
CA ALA A 52 -1.49 6.66 21.51
C ALA A 52 -0.99 5.94 20.25
N ASN A 53 -1.36 6.41 19.05
CA ASN A 53 -0.88 5.87 17.79
C ASN A 53 0.63 6.09 17.61
N LYS A 54 1.14 7.26 17.97
CA LYS A 54 2.58 7.55 17.98
C LYS A 54 3.34 6.53 18.85
N GLN A 55 2.90 6.35 20.09
CA GLN A 55 3.52 5.39 21.02
C GLN A 55 3.46 3.96 20.48
N ARG A 56 2.32 3.57 19.90
CA ARG A 56 2.14 2.26 19.26
C ARG A 56 3.08 2.07 18.06
N PHE A 57 3.20 3.07 17.19
CA PHE A 57 4.10 3.02 16.04
C PHE A 57 5.55 2.82 16.48
N ILE A 58 6.02 3.59 17.48
CA ILE A 58 7.36 3.47 18.04
C ILE A 58 7.59 2.08 18.65
N ALA A 59 6.60 1.57 19.38
CA ALA A 59 6.68 0.23 19.98
C ALA A 59 6.77 -0.86 18.91
N LEU A 60 5.95 -0.79 17.85
CA LEU A 60 6.01 -1.73 16.72
C LEU A 60 7.37 -1.68 16.01
N CYS A 61 7.93 -0.49 15.81
CA CYS A 61 9.27 -0.36 15.24
C CYS A 61 10.32 -1.06 16.10
N HIS A 62 10.34 -0.83 17.41
CA HIS A 62 11.30 -1.45 18.32
C HIS A 62 11.09 -2.97 18.49
N GLU A 63 9.84 -3.43 18.44
CA GLU A 63 9.51 -4.85 18.54
C GLU A 63 10.03 -5.63 17.32
N HIS A 64 9.77 -5.12 16.12
CA HIS A 64 9.95 -5.88 14.89
C HIS A 64 11.23 -5.53 14.12
N ILE A 65 11.83 -4.36 14.32
CA ILE A 65 13.01 -3.91 13.57
C ILE A 65 14.23 -3.90 14.49
N LYS A 66 15.17 -4.79 14.23
CA LYS A 66 16.45 -4.88 14.96
C LYS A 66 17.63 -4.32 14.17
N ARG A 67 17.37 -3.87 12.96
CA ARG A 67 18.35 -3.31 12.04
C ARG A 67 18.88 -1.98 12.53
N GLU A 68 20.18 -1.78 12.39
CA GLU A 68 20.83 -0.50 12.65
C GLU A 68 20.15 0.61 11.83
N GLY A 69 19.87 1.74 12.49
CA GLY A 69 19.26 2.91 11.88
C GLY A 69 17.80 3.14 12.24
N VAL A 70 17.10 2.16 12.85
CA VAL A 70 15.70 2.35 13.27
C VAL A 70 15.54 3.56 14.21
N ASP A 71 16.42 3.71 15.20
CA ASP A 71 16.37 4.85 16.13
C ASP A 71 16.68 6.18 15.43
N LYS A 72 17.51 6.17 14.40
CA LYS A 72 17.80 7.37 13.58
C LYS A 72 16.57 7.78 12.77
N VAL A 73 15.84 6.80 12.18
CA VAL A 73 14.56 7.08 11.51
C VAL A 73 13.54 7.63 12.49
N LEU A 74 13.36 7.01 13.65
CA LEU A 74 12.41 7.46 14.68
C LEU A 74 12.75 8.88 15.16
N ALA A 75 14.02 9.17 15.41
CA ALA A 75 14.48 10.51 15.77
C ALA A 75 14.22 11.54 14.66
N TYR A 76 14.34 11.15 13.39
CA TYR A 76 13.96 12.01 12.27
C TYR A 76 12.45 12.27 12.28
N LEU A 77 11.62 11.23 12.40
CA LEU A 77 10.15 11.37 12.40
C LEU A 77 9.65 12.24 13.54
N GLU A 78 10.29 12.20 14.71
CA GLU A 78 9.97 13.04 15.87
C GLU A 78 10.13 14.54 15.58
N ASN A 79 11.04 14.91 14.68
CA ASN A 79 11.27 16.29 14.27
C ASN A 79 10.47 16.69 13.01
N THR A 80 9.41 15.94 12.68
CA THR A 80 8.55 16.16 11.51
C THR A 80 7.09 16.13 11.91
N ASP A 81 6.22 16.25 10.93
CA ASP A 81 4.76 16.13 11.09
C ASP A 81 4.23 14.70 10.89
N PHE A 82 5.10 13.68 10.78
CA PHE A 82 4.70 12.30 10.47
C PHE A 82 3.55 11.78 11.35
N TYR A 83 3.61 12.06 12.65
CA TYR A 83 2.60 11.60 13.60
C TYR A 83 1.31 12.41 13.58
N THR A 84 1.32 13.59 12.98
CA THR A 84 0.18 14.52 12.93
C THR A 84 -0.33 14.77 11.51
N ALA A 85 0.43 14.42 10.48
CA ALA A 85 0.02 14.58 9.09
C ALA A 85 -1.18 13.69 8.72
N PRO A 86 -2.02 14.10 7.76
CA PRO A 86 -3.04 13.23 7.18
C PRO A 86 -2.42 12.17 6.27
N SER A 87 -3.12 11.06 6.04
CA SER A 87 -2.70 10.06 5.04
C SER A 87 -2.93 10.55 3.61
N SER A 88 -3.93 11.40 3.39
CA SER A 88 -4.29 11.95 2.08
C SER A 88 -4.98 13.32 2.24
N THR A 89 -5.20 14.02 1.13
CA THR A 89 -5.97 15.28 1.15
C THR A 89 -7.48 15.07 1.07
N ASN A 90 -7.95 14.03 0.37
CA ASN A 90 -9.36 13.85 0.03
C ASN A 90 -9.87 12.41 0.16
N PHE A 91 -9.00 11.46 0.49
CA PHE A 91 -9.34 10.04 0.56
C PHE A 91 -9.31 9.54 2.00
N HIS A 92 -8.85 8.33 2.23
CA HIS A 92 -8.77 7.70 3.53
C HIS A 92 -7.92 8.51 4.52
N LEU A 93 -8.35 8.56 5.78
CA LEU A 93 -7.67 9.23 6.89
C LEU A 93 -7.13 10.63 6.54
N ASN A 94 -7.99 11.43 5.89
CA ASN A 94 -7.68 12.80 5.49
C ASN A 94 -7.83 13.80 6.64
N GLU A 95 -7.31 13.46 7.80
CA GLU A 95 -7.36 14.22 9.05
C GLU A 95 -6.05 14.13 9.83
N ASP A 96 -5.89 15.00 10.83
CA ASP A 96 -4.69 15.01 11.69
C ASP A 96 -4.43 13.61 12.28
N GLY A 97 -3.18 13.12 12.19
CA GLY A 97 -2.75 11.80 12.67
C GLY A 97 -3.00 10.64 11.68
N GLY A 98 -3.61 10.91 10.54
CA GLY A 98 -4.00 9.89 9.56
C GLY A 98 -2.84 9.09 9.02
N LEU A 99 -1.69 9.72 8.76
CA LEU A 99 -0.52 9.05 8.18
C LEU A 99 0.04 7.95 9.11
N CYS A 100 0.24 8.27 10.38
CA CYS A 100 0.72 7.29 11.36
C CYS A 100 -0.26 6.12 11.52
N GLN A 101 -1.56 6.40 11.65
CA GLN A 101 -2.59 5.36 11.75
C GLN A 101 -2.62 4.48 10.50
N HIS A 102 -2.50 5.05 9.31
CA HIS A 102 -2.43 4.32 8.05
C HIS A 102 -1.27 3.33 8.03
N CYS A 103 -0.06 3.78 8.36
CA CYS A 103 1.12 2.92 8.40
C CYS A 103 0.95 1.74 9.39
N ILE A 104 0.33 1.96 10.55
CA ILE A 104 0.00 0.90 11.50
C ILE A 104 -1.01 -0.09 10.89
N ASN A 105 -2.08 0.40 10.27
CA ASN A 105 -3.10 -0.43 9.64
C ASN A 105 -2.51 -1.30 8.52
N VAL A 106 -1.62 -0.73 7.70
CA VAL A 106 -0.94 -1.45 6.61
C VAL A 106 -0.03 -2.54 7.18
N PHE A 107 0.72 -2.25 8.25
CA PHE A 107 1.55 -3.26 8.92
C PHE A 107 0.73 -4.44 9.42
N GLU A 108 -0.35 -4.18 10.16
CA GLU A 108 -1.22 -5.23 10.71
C GLU A 108 -1.90 -6.06 9.62
N THR A 109 -2.35 -5.39 8.55
CA THR A 109 -2.96 -6.06 7.41
C THR A 109 -1.95 -6.93 6.68
N ALA A 110 -0.72 -6.45 6.47
CA ALA A 110 0.35 -7.21 5.84
C ALA A 110 0.74 -8.44 6.68
N CYS A 111 0.82 -8.31 8.01
CA CYS A 111 1.03 -9.43 8.90
C CYS A 111 -0.08 -10.49 8.76
N SER A 112 -1.34 -10.05 8.74
CA SER A 112 -2.49 -10.95 8.59
C SER A 112 -2.48 -11.66 7.23
N ILE A 113 -2.15 -10.96 6.14
CA ILE A 113 -2.01 -11.57 4.80
C ILE A 113 -0.85 -12.58 4.80
N TYR A 114 0.28 -12.23 5.37
CA TYR A 114 1.42 -13.12 5.42
C TYR A 114 1.09 -14.40 6.18
N ASP A 115 0.55 -14.30 7.40
CA ASP A 115 0.24 -15.44 8.26
C ASP A 115 -0.84 -16.36 7.70
N SER A 116 -1.87 -15.76 7.08
CA SER A 116 -3.05 -16.52 6.64
C SER A 116 -2.94 -17.03 5.20
N VAL A 117 -2.10 -16.41 4.36
CA VAL A 117 -2.05 -16.71 2.92
C VAL A 117 -0.64 -17.08 2.47
N ALA A 118 0.34 -16.19 2.65
CA ALA A 118 1.64 -16.36 2.03
C ALA A 118 2.49 -17.44 2.73
N GLN A 119 2.60 -17.37 4.06
CA GLN A 119 3.38 -18.32 4.83
C GLN A 119 2.90 -19.76 4.65
N PRO A 120 1.60 -20.10 4.80
CA PRO A 120 1.12 -21.46 4.55
C PRO A 120 1.37 -21.93 3.11
N ALA A 121 1.24 -21.05 2.11
CA ALA A 121 1.51 -21.41 0.72
C ALA A 121 2.99 -21.69 0.46
N ILE A 122 3.90 -20.99 1.12
CA ILE A 122 5.34 -21.22 1.05
C ILE A 122 5.68 -22.56 1.74
N GLU A 123 5.17 -22.80 2.95
CA GLU A 123 5.46 -23.97 3.75
C GLU A 123 4.97 -25.28 3.11
N ASN A 124 3.82 -25.25 2.44
CA ASN A 124 3.29 -26.43 1.74
C ASN A 124 3.73 -26.56 0.27
N GLY A 125 4.59 -25.64 -0.21
CA GLY A 125 5.17 -25.70 -1.55
C GLY A 125 4.20 -25.33 -2.69
N THR A 126 3.07 -24.70 -2.40
CA THR A 126 2.12 -24.22 -3.44
C THR A 126 2.43 -22.80 -3.93
N SER A 127 3.28 -22.07 -3.19
CA SER A 127 3.77 -20.75 -3.60
C SER A 127 4.85 -20.86 -4.69
N PRO A 128 4.92 -19.91 -5.64
CA PRO A 128 6.08 -19.77 -6.52
C PRO A 128 7.34 -19.32 -5.76
N PHE A 129 7.19 -18.78 -4.56
CA PHE A 129 8.28 -18.35 -3.70
C PHE A 129 8.66 -19.46 -2.72
N GLN A 130 9.97 -19.60 -2.46
CA GLN A 130 10.50 -20.63 -1.55
C GLN A 130 11.02 -20.04 -0.24
N GLU A 131 11.36 -18.76 -0.21
CA GLU A 131 11.93 -18.11 0.96
C GLU A 131 10.84 -17.45 1.81
N GLN A 132 10.92 -17.67 3.12
CA GLN A 132 10.07 -16.99 4.08
C GLN A 132 10.45 -15.51 4.18
N ILE A 133 9.43 -14.66 4.31
CA ILE A 133 9.61 -13.23 4.51
C ILE A 133 9.77 -12.96 6.00
N SER A 134 10.84 -12.24 6.38
CA SER A 134 11.03 -11.87 7.78
C SER A 134 10.01 -10.83 8.25
N ARG A 135 9.59 -10.92 9.52
CA ARG A 135 8.75 -9.89 10.14
C ARG A 135 9.39 -8.52 10.10
N GLU A 136 10.72 -8.46 10.22
CA GLU A 136 11.46 -7.21 10.10
C GLU A 136 11.27 -6.57 8.73
N SER A 137 11.36 -7.36 7.64
CA SER A 137 11.16 -6.84 6.29
C SER A 137 9.72 -6.38 6.05
N ILE A 138 8.72 -7.10 6.61
CA ILE A 138 7.32 -6.65 6.57
C ILE A 138 7.18 -5.32 7.33
N ALA A 139 7.73 -5.21 8.55
CA ALA A 139 7.65 -4.01 9.35
C ALA A 139 8.31 -2.80 8.67
N ILE A 140 9.52 -2.97 8.13
CA ILE A 140 10.22 -1.90 7.42
C ILE A 140 9.42 -1.44 6.20
N ALA A 141 8.96 -2.40 5.37
CA ALA A 141 8.28 -2.07 4.13
C ALA A 141 6.90 -1.46 4.35
N THR A 142 6.23 -1.71 5.48
CA THR A 142 4.87 -1.21 5.74
C THR A 142 4.84 0.01 6.65
N LEU A 143 5.62 0.02 7.75
CA LEU A 143 5.62 1.16 8.66
C LEU A 143 6.22 2.43 8.02
N PHE A 144 7.09 2.27 7.04
CA PHE A 144 7.77 3.41 6.41
C PHE A 144 7.46 3.61 4.92
N HIS A 145 6.49 2.84 4.33
CA HIS A 145 6.20 2.94 2.88
C HIS A 145 5.85 4.36 2.43
N ASP A 146 5.22 5.12 3.31
CA ASP A 146 4.69 6.46 3.08
C ASP A 146 5.51 7.57 3.75
N ILE A 147 6.74 7.31 4.15
CA ILE A 147 7.63 8.33 4.77
C ILE A 147 7.83 9.56 3.87
N CYS A 148 7.64 9.42 2.57
CA CYS A 148 7.69 10.52 1.59
C CYS A 148 6.65 11.63 1.83
N LYS A 149 5.58 11.33 2.56
CA LYS A 149 4.48 12.27 2.86
C LYS A 149 4.81 13.28 3.97
N VAL A 150 5.95 13.11 4.64
CA VAL A 150 6.44 14.03 5.67
C VAL A 150 6.59 15.44 5.09
N LYS A 151 6.04 16.44 5.78
CA LYS A 151 6.06 17.87 5.39
C LYS A 151 5.45 18.15 4.01
N MET A 152 4.58 17.28 3.53
CA MET A 152 3.95 17.38 2.22
C MET A 152 2.56 18.03 2.29
N TYR A 153 1.86 17.87 3.41
CA TYR A 153 0.48 18.34 3.57
C TYR A 153 0.42 19.57 4.46
N HIS A 154 -0.16 20.65 3.92
CA HIS A 154 -0.32 21.91 4.63
C HIS A 154 -1.79 22.24 4.81
N LYS A 155 -2.19 22.71 6.00
CA LYS A 155 -3.56 23.12 6.26
C LYS A 155 -3.92 24.30 5.36
N ALA A 156 -5.05 24.19 4.67
CA ALA A 156 -5.54 25.22 3.76
C ALA A 156 -7.06 25.25 3.75
N GLU A 157 -7.62 26.44 3.49
CA GLU A 157 -9.03 26.57 3.17
C GLU A 157 -9.31 25.98 1.79
N ARG A 158 -10.25 25.05 1.73
CA ARG A 158 -10.69 24.38 0.51
C ARG A 158 -12.16 24.66 0.26
N TRP A 159 -12.59 24.50 -0.99
CA TRP A 159 -13.97 24.76 -1.39
C TRP A 159 -14.58 23.52 -2.05
N LYS A 160 -15.83 23.23 -1.70
CA LYS A 160 -16.63 22.19 -2.34
C LYS A 160 -18.06 22.65 -2.55
N LYS A 161 -18.77 22.04 -3.49
CA LYS A 161 -20.21 22.24 -3.64
C LYS A 161 -20.97 21.34 -2.68
N ASP A 162 -21.96 21.90 -2.00
CA ASP A 162 -22.94 21.11 -1.24
C ASP A 162 -23.94 20.42 -2.17
N ASP A 163 -24.86 19.65 -1.59
CA ASP A 163 -25.90 18.90 -2.32
C ASP A 163 -26.85 19.80 -3.14
N LYS A 164 -26.87 21.10 -2.85
CA LYS A 164 -27.65 22.13 -3.56
C LYS A 164 -26.80 22.87 -4.62
N GLY A 165 -25.54 22.46 -4.82
CA GLY A 165 -24.63 23.08 -5.77
C GLY A 165 -24.00 24.40 -5.30
N LYS A 166 -24.19 24.84 -4.04
CA LYS A 166 -23.61 26.03 -3.47
C LYS A 166 -22.21 25.77 -2.96
N TRP A 167 -21.27 26.66 -3.26
CA TRP A 167 -19.90 26.59 -2.76
C TRP A 167 -19.83 26.83 -1.25
N GLN A 168 -19.14 25.95 -0.55
CA GLN A 168 -18.87 26.06 0.87
C GLN A 168 -17.38 25.84 1.13
N SER A 169 -16.78 26.67 1.98
CA SER A 169 -15.39 26.46 2.41
C SER A 169 -15.31 25.46 3.54
N TYR A 170 -14.19 24.77 3.63
CA TYR A 170 -13.84 23.88 4.73
C TYR A 170 -12.33 23.90 4.97
N ASN A 171 -11.91 23.58 6.20
CA ASN A 171 -10.50 23.40 6.52
C ASN A 171 -10.05 22.02 6.06
N GLY A 172 -9.19 21.99 5.08
CA GLY A 172 -8.61 20.77 4.52
C GLY A 172 -7.10 20.90 4.39
N TYR A 173 -6.53 20.16 3.43
CA TYR A 173 -5.09 20.18 3.17
C TYR A 173 -4.80 20.46 1.70
N GLU A 174 -3.68 21.12 1.44
CA GLU A 174 -3.06 21.24 0.13
C GLU A 174 -1.72 20.48 0.11
N ILE A 175 -1.29 20.09 -1.08
CA ILE A 175 0.00 19.42 -1.29
C ILE A 175 1.03 20.46 -1.70
N LYS A 176 2.17 20.49 -0.98
CA LYS A 176 3.38 21.20 -1.37
C LYS A 176 4.55 20.23 -1.20
N ASP A 177 5.08 19.77 -2.30
CA ASP A 177 6.19 18.82 -2.30
C ASP A 177 7.46 19.52 -2.79
N ASP A 178 8.36 19.84 -1.86
CA ASP A 178 9.65 20.47 -2.16
C ASP A 178 10.67 19.50 -2.79
N PHE A 179 10.36 18.19 -2.78
CA PHE A 179 11.21 17.15 -3.36
C PHE A 179 10.37 16.12 -4.14
N PRO A 180 9.87 16.48 -5.34
CA PRO A 180 9.01 15.62 -6.15
C PRO A 180 9.82 14.53 -6.87
N PHE A 181 10.16 13.45 -6.15
CA PHE A 181 11.00 12.36 -6.62
C PHE A 181 10.24 11.06 -6.93
N GLY A 182 8.92 11.15 -7.06
CA GLY A 182 8.05 9.96 -7.14
C GLY A 182 7.66 9.45 -5.75
N HIS A 183 6.53 8.77 -5.64
CA HIS A 183 5.96 8.44 -4.34
C HIS A 183 6.77 7.35 -3.62
N GLY A 184 6.84 6.16 -4.20
CA GLY A 184 7.59 5.05 -3.63
C GLY A 184 9.11 5.24 -3.68
N GLU A 185 9.64 5.85 -4.75
CA GLU A 185 11.07 6.16 -4.91
C GLU A 185 11.56 7.10 -3.81
N LYS A 186 10.78 8.15 -3.52
CA LYS A 186 11.09 9.11 -2.46
C LYS A 186 11.13 8.43 -1.09
N SER A 187 10.16 7.54 -0.81
CA SER A 187 10.15 6.77 0.44
C SER A 187 11.38 5.87 0.57
N CYS A 188 11.76 5.14 -0.48
CA CYS A 188 12.99 4.34 -0.49
C CYS A 188 14.23 5.19 -0.25
N LEU A 189 14.35 6.31 -0.95
CA LEU A 189 15.52 7.20 -0.85
C LEU A 189 15.63 7.79 0.57
N MET A 190 14.55 8.34 1.10
CA MET A 190 14.53 8.94 2.45
C MET A 190 14.88 7.92 3.53
N LEU A 191 14.32 6.71 3.45
CA LEU A 191 14.62 5.66 4.43
C LEU A 191 16.07 5.19 4.32
N SER A 192 16.64 5.14 3.10
CA SER A 192 18.04 4.76 2.85
C SER A 192 19.07 5.71 3.49
N TRP A 193 18.71 6.93 3.81
CA TRP A 193 19.59 7.87 4.54
C TRP A 193 19.86 7.45 5.98
N TYR A 194 19.01 6.61 6.54
CA TYR A 194 19.06 6.20 7.94
C TYR A 194 19.32 4.71 8.12
N MET A 195 18.80 3.88 7.19
CA MET A 195 18.79 2.43 7.32
C MET A 195 19.14 1.77 5.98
N ARG A 196 19.97 0.73 6.02
CA ARG A 196 20.25 -0.07 4.84
C ARG A 196 19.04 -0.96 4.52
N LEU A 197 18.44 -0.77 3.36
CA LEU A 197 17.31 -1.58 2.87
C LEU A 197 17.81 -2.80 2.09
N LYS A 198 17.08 -3.89 2.18
CA LYS A 198 17.22 -5.04 1.28
C LYS A 198 16.52 -4.77 -0.06
N PRO A 199 16.93 -5.42 -1.16
CA PRO A 199 16.29 -5.23 -2.46
C PRO A 199 14.78 -5.47 -2.45
N GLU A 200 14.30 -6.54 -1.78
CA GLU A 200 12.88 -6.86 -1.67
C GLU A 200 12.08 -5.80 -0.90
N GLU A 201 12.68 -5.18 0.12
CA GLU A 201 12.07 -4.08 0.87
C GLU A 201 11.95 -2.82 0.01
N MET A 202 13.01 -2.50 -0.75
CA MET A 202 12.98 -1.38 -1.70
C MET A 202 11.91 -1.59 -2.78
N LEU A 203 11.81 -2.80 -3.34
CA LEU A 203 10.78 -3.13 -4.32
C LEU A 203 9.38 -3.01 -3.73
N ALA A 204 9.16 -3.51 -2.51
CA ALA A 204 7.87 -3.44 -1.85
C ALA A 204 7.46 -1.99 -1.54
N ILE A 205 8.37 -1.17 -1.02
CA ILE A 205 8.13 0.26 -0.78
C ILE A 205 7.90 0.99 -2.11
N ARG A 206 8.74 0.73 -3.13
CA ARG A 206 8.59 1.39 -4.44
C ARG A 206 7.23 1.12 -5.07
N TRP A 207 6.72 -0.09 -4.95
CA TRP A 207 5.54 -0.55 -5.67
C TRP A 207 4.29 -0.72 -4.80
N HIS A 208 4.26 -0.15 -3.56
CA HIS A 208 3.10 -0.28 -2.69
C HIS A 208 1.80 0.26 -3.32
N MET A 209 1.88 1.34 -4.09
CA MET A 209 0.75 1.88 -4.84
C MET A 209 0.34 1.02 -6.05
N GLY A 210 1.17 0.04 -6.44
CA GLY A 210 0.90 -0.83 -7.57
C GLY A 210 0.65 -0.07 -8.87
N MET A 211 -0.45 -0.42 -9.55
CA MET A 211 -0.82 0.20 -10.81
C MET A 211 -1.31 1.65 -10.70
N PHE A 212 -1.65 2.13 -9.49
CA PHE A 212 -2.04 3.53 -9.29
C PHE A 212 -0.89 4.52 -9.49
N ASP A 213 0.36 4.04 -9.37
CA ASP A 213 1.57 4.84 -9.60
C ASP A 213 2.09 4.75 -11.05
N VAL A 214 1.33 4.09 -11.92
CA VAL A 214 1.65 3.93 -13.34
C VAL A 214 0.79 4.89 -14.15
N GLY A 215 1.40 5.94 -14.72
CA GLY A 215 0.68 6.88 -15.59
C GLY A 215 0.11 6.21 -16.85
N GLU A 216 -0.81 6.89 -17.55
CA GLU A 216 -1.54 6.37 -18.71
C GLU A 216 -0.65 5.80 -19.82
N ASN A 217 0.56 6.32 -19.99
CA ASN A 217 1.55 5.86 -20.98
C ASN A 217 2.63 4.92 -20.40
N GLY A 218 2.38 4.36 -19.22
CA GLY A 218 3.39 3.68 -18.40
C GLY A 218 3.65 2.22 -18.73
N SER A 219 3.79 1.81 -20.01
CA SER A 219 4.09 0.41 -20.38
C SER A 219 5.32 -0.15 -19.66
N THR A 220 6.40 0.63 -19.55
CA THR A 220 7.63 0.25 -18.85
C THR A 220 7.41 0.08 -17.35
N ASN A 221 6.68 1.00 -16.72
CA ASN A 221 6.38 0.92 -15.28
C ASN A 221 5.46 -0.25 -14.96
N ARG A 222 4.50 -0.57 -15.83
CA ARG A 222 3.65 -1.77 -15.70
C ARG A 222 4.50 -3.05 -15.72
N TYR A 223 5.40 -3.17 -16.67
CA TYR A 223 6.31 -4.32 -16.75
C TYR A 223 7.17 -4.43 -15.50
N SER A 224 7.72 -3.30 -15.02
CA SER A 224 8.55 -3.27 -13.81
C SER A 224 7.79 -3.68 -12.56
N PHE A 225 6.53 -3.24 -12.40
CA PHE A 225 5.67 -3.65 -11.27
C PHE A 225 5.44 -5.17 -11.27
N PHE A 226 5.02 -5.75 -12.38
CA PHE A 226 4.80 -7.20 -12.46
C PHE A 226 6.10 -7.97 -12.24
N THR A 227 7.21 -7.53 -12.86
CA THR A 227 8.52 -8.16 -12.65
C THR A 227 8.96 -8.08 -11.18
N ALA A 228 8.71 -6.97 -10.48
CA ALA A 228 9.00 -6.84 -9.05
C ALA A 228 8.12 -7.79 -8.23
N SER A 229 6.84 -7.93 -8.56
CA SER A 229 5.92 -8.87 -7.91
C SER A 229 6.31 -10.33 -8.12
N ASP A 230 6.88 -10.67 -9.30
CA ASP A 230 7.42 -12.00 -9.59
C ASP A 230 8.75 -12.29 -8.84
N LYS A 231 9.45 -11.24 -8.39
CA LYS A 231 10.72 -11.37 -7.66
C LYS A 231 10.54 -11.53 -6.16
N SER A 232 9.49 -10.95 -5.58
CA SER A 232 9.29 -10.98 -4.13
C SER A 232 7.81 -10.94 -3.77
N ALA A 233 7.36 -11.92 -2.99
CA ALA A 233 6.01 -11.93 -2.43
C ALA A 233 5.73 -10.69 -1.55
N LEU A 234 6.77 -10.09 -0.95
CA LEU A 234 6.63 -8.88 -0.12
C LEU A 234 6.02 -7.72 -0.92
N VAL A 235 6.32 -7.59 -2.21
CA VAL A 235 5.72 -6.56 -3.09
C VAL A 235 4.21 -6.71 -3.15
N SER A 236 3.73 -7.92 -3.41
CA SER A 236 2.29 -8.21 -3.50
C SER A 236 1.59 -8.07 -2.15
N ILE A 237 2.23 -8.48 -1.06
CA ILE A 237 1.70 -8.37 0.30
C ILE A 237 1.53 -6.91 0.70
N VAL A 238 2.56 -6.08 0.50
CA VAL A 238 2.51 -4.65 0.89
C VAL A 238 1.49 -3.90 0.04
N HIS A 239 1.46 -4.12 -1.27
CA HIS A 239 0.46 -3.53 -2.16
C HIS A 239 -0.97 -3.91 -1.76
N ALA A 240 -1.23 -5.21 -1.51
CA ALA A 240 -2.55 -5.66 -1.08
C ALA A 240 -2.92 -5.10 0.30
N ALA A 241 -1.98 -5.04 1.24
CA ALA A 241 -2.20 -4.53 2.58
C ALA A 241 -2.55 -3.04 2.57
N ASP A 242 -1.85 -2.23 1.79
CA ASP A 242 -2.14 -0.81 1.61
C ASP A 242 -3.54 -0.62 1.01
N PHE A 243 -3.84 -1.28 -0.10
CA PHE A 243 -5.14 -1.22 -0.74
C PHE A 243 -6.28 -1.67 0.18
N LEU A 244 -6.14 -2.79 0.87
CA LEU A 244 -7.17 -3.30 1.80
C LEU A 244 -7.34 -2.39 3.02
N SER A 245 -6.26 -1.83 3.56
CA SER A 245 -6.34 -0.88 4.68
C SER A 245 -7.12 0.36 4.26
N SER A 246 -6.76 0.97 3.13
CA SER A 246 -7.42 2.18 2.63
C SER A 246 -8.90 1.98 2.28
N LYS A 247 -9.33 0.76 1.89
CA LYS A 247 -10.70 0.47 1.45
C LYS A 247 -11.59 -0.17 2.52
N LEU A 248 -11.02 -0.94 3.44
CA LEU A 248 -11.81 -1.74 4.40
C LEU A 248 -11.70 -1.27 5.85
N LYS A 249 -10.57 -0.66 6.24
CA LYS A 249 -10.32 -0.25 7.63
C LYS A 249 -10.43 1.25 7.84
N GLU A 250 -10.18 2.04 6.80
CA GLU A 250 -9.99 3.48 6.90
C GLU A 250 -11.16 4.25 6.32
N LYS A 251 -11.49 5.34 6.99
CA LYS A 251 -12.61 6.20 6.59
C LYS A 251 -12.08 7.50 6.01
N THR A 252 -12.91 8.10 5.17
CA THR A 252 -12.69 9.46 4.65
C THR A 252 -13.52 10.42 5.50
N THR A 253 -12.87 11.41 6.10
CA THR A 253 -13.57 12.48 6.80
C THR A 253 -14.26 13.37 5.77
N THR A 254 -15.59 13.51 5.89
CA THR A 254 -16.37 14.45 5.08
C THR A 254 -16.39 15.80 5.78
N TYR A 255 -15.97 16.84 5.07
CA TYR A 255 -15.98 18.22 5.55
C TYR A 255 -17.27 18.94 5.12
#